data_25d770031c178b58c839853d63438136
#
_entry.id   25d770031c178b58c839853d63438136
#
_cell.length_a   1.000
_cell.length_b   1.000
_cell.length_c   1.000
_cell.angle_alpha   90.00
_cell.angle_beta   90.00
_cell.angle_gamma   90.00
#
_symmetry.space_group_name_H-M   'P 1'
#
loop_
_entity.id
_entity.type
_entity.pdbx_description
1 polymer ?
#
loop_
_entity_poly.entity_id
_entity_poly.type
_entity_poly.pdbx_seq_one_letter_code
_entity_poly.pdbx_strand_id
1 'polypeptide(L)'
;MKIAFFTEGQYQGKVSRNNPNMRTDLAWMCSLKADHWNINQLPNQQYDLGIVIIPKKNPQFDLSKIKQYCNKVAVMQEGPNWYWQDYPLQQQIWYYNTIQEADFMFVHNESDKKYYEGLTGKKCKILPSLMIEDSIKNLPQVERKDIIIGGNFCSWYGGFDSYITAQEADCSIYIPSMGRKIEGEEQMPNLNHLPYMNWVEWIKTLNNF
;
A
#
# COMPACT_ATOMS: atom_id res chain seq x y z
N MET A 1 23.53 8.69 -2.78
CA MET A 1 22.68 8.54 -1.57
C MET A 1 22.26 7.07 -1.49
N LYS A 2 22.60 6.39 -0.39
CA LYS A 2 22.15 5.03 -0.08
C LYS A 2 20.81 5.10 0.66
N ILE A 3 19.80 4.41 0.16
CA ILE A 3 18.45 4.41 0.74
C ILE A 3 18.09 2.99 1.15
N ALA A 4 17.45 2.85 2.31
CA ALA A 4 16.83 1.61 2.75
C ALA A 4 15.34 1.82 3.04
N PHE A 5 14.51 0.83 2.70
CA PHE A 5 13.15 0.72 3.16
C PHE A 5 13.05 -0.37 4.22
N PHE A 6 12.30 -0.08 5.27
CA PHE A 6 11.97 -1.02 6.34
C PHE A 6 10.46 -1.26 6.31
N THR A 7 10.05 -2.48 6.01
CA THR A 7 8.62 -2.83 5.86
C THR A 7 8.33 -4.21 6.46
N GLU A 8 7.05 -4.61 6.49
CA GLU A 8 6.65 -5.98 6.87
C GLU A 8 7.10 -7.05 5.87
N GLY A 9 7.43 -6.69 4.64
CA GLY A 9 7.76 -7.63 3.57
C GLY A 9 8.97 -8.51 3.88
N GLN A 10 9.09 -9.60 3.15
CA GLN A 10 10.17 -10.58 3.30
C GLN A 10 11.26 -10.44 2.23
N TYR A 11 11.22 -9.41 1.42
CA TYR A 11 12.30 -9.10 0.48
C TYR A 11 13.52 -8.65 1.24
N GLN A 12 14.70 -9.04 0.76
CA GLN A 12 15.96 -8.59 1.31
C GLN A 12 16.85 -8.05 0.19
N GLY A 13 17.50 -6.90 0.45
CA GLY A 13 18.36 -6.25 -0.53
C GLY A 13 17.58 -5.60 -1.67
N LYS A 14 18.06 -5.72 -2.91
CA LYS A 14 17.46 -5.06 -4.06
C LYS A 14 16.20 -5.75 -4.58
N VAL A 15 15.17 -4.97 -4.82
CA VAL A 15 13.94 -5.46 -5.46
C VAL A 15 14.14 -5.56 -6.97
N SER A 16 13.82 -6.73 -7.54
CA SER A 16 13.89 -6.95 -8.98
C SER A 16 12.81 -6.14 -9.71
N ARG A 17 13.18 -5.50 -10.83
CA ARG A 17 12.25 -4.77 -11.69
C ARG A 17 11.15 -5.67 -12.32
N ASN A 18 11.40 -6.97 -12.38
CA ASN A 18 10.44 -7.96 -12.89
C ASN A 18 9.53 -8.55 -11.80
N ASN A 19 9.51 -7.94 -10.61
CA ASN A 19 8.62 -8.41 -9.55
C ASN A 19 7.15 -8.29 -10.00
N PRO A 20 6.34 -9.34 -9.85
CA PRO A 20 4.94 -9.35 -10.31
C PRO A 20 4.02 -8.41 -9.49
N ASN A 21 4.52 -7.85 -8.39
CA ASN A 21 3.80 -6.89 -7.55
C ASN A 21 4.43 -5.48 -7.57
N MET A 22 4.96 -5.05 -8.72
CA MET A 22 5.70 -3.80 -8.87
C MET A 22 4.82 -2.56 -8.75
N ARG A 23 4.35 -2.29 -7.55
CA ARG A 23 3.54 -1.12 -7.18
C ARG A 23 3.94 -0.60 -5.80
N THR A 24 3.57 0.64 -5.48
CA THR A 24 3.77 1.30 -4.18
C THR A 24 5.19 1.13 -3.65
N ASP A 25 5.38 0.49 -2.51
CA ASP A 25 6.66 0.30 -1.84
C ASP A 25 7.73 -0.39 -2.70
N LEU A 26 7.37 -1.49 -3.39
CA LEU A 26 8.29 -2.17 -4.29
C LEU A 26 8.69 -1.30 -5.48
N ALA A 27 7.77 -0.52 -6.03
CA ALA A 27 8.05 0.41 -7.11
C ALA A 27 8.97 1.56 -6.66
N TRP A 28 8.76 2.10 -5.45
CA TRP A 28 9.68 3.09 -4.87
C TRP A 28 11.08 2.50 -4.65
N MET A 29 11.18 1.32 -4.02
CA MET A 29 12.46 0.66 -3.79
C MET A 29 13.22 0.43 -5.10
N CYS A 30 12.55 -0.07 -6.12
CA CYS A 30 13.13 -0.32 -7.43
C CYS A 30 13.60 0.98 -8.11
N SER A 31 12.74 2.01 -8.15
CA SER A 31 13.04 3.28 -8.80
C SER A 31 14.15 4.05 -8.10
N LEU A 32 14.20 4.01 -6.79
CA LEU A 32 15.23 4.65 -5.98
C LEU A 32 16.50 3.80 -5.84
N LYS A 33 16.53 2.59 -6.40
CA LYS A 33 17.60 1.60 -6.20
C LYS A 33 17.89 1.38 -4.71
N ALA A 34 16.83 1.40 -3.91
CA ALA A 34 16.92 1.23 -2.46
C ALA A 34 17.07 -0.24 -2.07
N ASP A 35 17.62 -0.48 -0.89
CA ASP A 35 17.61 -1.80 -0.28
C ASP A 35 16.33 -1.99 0.54
N HIS A 36 15.83 -3.22 0.60
CA HIS A 36 14.74 -3.60 1.48
C HIS A 36 15.26 -4.38 2.68
N TRP A 37 14.72 -4.04 3.83
CA TRP A 37 14.89 -4.76 5.09
C TRP A 37 13.54 -5.04 5.72
N ASN A 38 13.38 -6.22 6.29
CA ASN A 38 12.24 -6.44 7.18
C ASN A 38 12.38 -5.52 8.41
N ILE A 39 11.28 -4.91 8.83
CA ILE A 39 11.27 -3.91 9.91
C ILE A 39 11.81 -4.43 11.25
N ASN A 40 11.79 -5.75 11.44
CA ASN A 40 12.32 -6.43 12.63
C ASN A 40 13.80 -6.90 12.47
N GLN A 41 14.42 -6.60 11.34
CA GLN A 41 15.81 -6.95 11.05
C GLN A 41 16.68 -5.70 11.01
N LEU A 42 17.88 -5.81 11.54
CA LEU A 42 18.84 -4.72 11.50
C LEU A 42 19.77 -4.87 10.30
N PRO A 43 20.05 -3.77 9.59
CA PRO A 43 21.00 -3.78 8.49
C PRO A 43 22.41 -4.11 8.96
N ASN A 44 23.23 -4.55 8.01
CA ASN A 44 24.66 -4.76 8.22
C ASN A 44 25.53 -3.64 7.63
N GLN A 45 24.92 -2.53 7.23
CA GLN A 45 25.60 -1.36 6.65
C GLN A 45 24.87 -0.06 7.00
N GLN A 46 25.51 1.07 6.75
CA GLN A 46 24.96 2.40 6.96
C GLN A 46 24.25 2.93 5.71
N TYR A 47 23.18 3.72 5.94
CA TYR A 47 22.37 4.38 4.92
C TYR A 47 22.28 5.89 5.16
N ASP A 48 22.14 6.65 4.09
CA ASP A 48 21.88 8.09 4.16
C ASP A 48 20.45 8.37 4.59
N LEU A 49 19.50 7.52 4.15
CA LEU A 49 18.09 7.64 4.43
C LEU A 49 17.45 6.26 4.67
N GLY A 50 16.83 6.10 5.82
CA GLY A 50 15.89 5.03 6.11
C GLY A 50 14.45 5.50 5.91
N ILE A 51 13.62 4.73 5.21
CA ILE A 51 12.19 4.97 5.05
C ILE A 51 11.45 3.80 5.70
N VAL A 52 10.76 4.08 6.79
CA VAL A 52 10.02 3.06 7.55
C VAL A 52 8.54 3.16 7.18
N ILE A 53 8.01 2.10 6.57
CA ILE A 53 6.58 1.98 6.33
C ILE A 53 5.97 1.31 7.55
N ILE A 54 5.18 2.07 8.31
CA ILE A 54 4.56 1.59 9.54
C ILE A 54 3.52 0.51 9.20
N PRO A 55 3.70 -0.72 9.72
CA PRO A 55 2.83 -1.84 9.37
C PRO A 55 1.40 -1.65 9.88
N LYS A 56 0.43 -2.24 9.17
CA LYS A 56 -0.97 -2.32 9.63
C LYS A 56 -1.18 -3.35 10.72
N LYS A 57 -0.44 -4.47 10.63
CA LYS A 57 -0.49 -5.53 11.64
C LYS A 57 0.76 -5.44 12.50
N ASN A 58 0.58 -5.56 13.82
CA ASN A 58 1.68 -5.46 14.77
C ASN A 58 2.57 -4.24 14.49
N PRO A 59 2.00 -3.01 14.53
CA PRO A 59 2.71 -1.81 14.11
C PRO A 59 3.95 -1.50 14.94
N GLN A 60 4.08 -2.08 16.14
CA GLN A 60 5.14 -1.76 17.09
C GLN A 60 6.50 -2.29 16.62
N PHE A 61 7.45 -1.40 16.50
CA PHE A 61 8.87 -1.64 16.29
C PHE A 61 9.66 -0.55 17.02
N ASP A 62 10.95 -0.70 17.12
CA ASP A 62 11.83 0.26 17.79
C ASP A 62 12.58 1.12 16.77
N LEU A 63 12.09 2.34 16.53
CA LEU A 63 12.69 3.26 15.57
C LEU A 63 14.14 3.63 15.95
N SER A 64 14.45 3.67 17.24
CA SER A 64 15.80 4.02 17.72
C SER A 64 16.88 3.05 17.23
N LYS A 65 16.52 1.77 17.07
CA LYS A 65 17.42 0.75 16.49
C LYS A 65 17.71 1.01 15.02
N ILE A 66 16.68 1.39 14.24
CA ILE A 66 16.83 1.72 12.81
C ILE A 66 17.68 2.98 12.65
N LYS A 67 17.51 3.98 13.52
CA LYS A 67 18.27 5.23 13.51
C LYS A 67 19.78 5.02 13.70
N GLN A 68 20.21 3.93 14.31
CA GLN A 68 21.64 3.61 14.44
C GLN A 68 22.30 3.29 13.08
N TYR A 69 21.51 2.92 12.08
CA TYR A 69 21.97 2.55 10.74
C TYR A 69 21.62 3.56 9.66
N CYS A 70 20.99 4.69 10.01
CA CYS A 70 20.54 5.67 9.03
C CYS A 70 20.86 7.09 9.52
N ASN A 71 21.48 7.91 8.65
CA ASN A 71 21.76 9.31 8.97
C ASN A 71 20.48 10.13 9.15
N LYS A 72 19.44 9.79 8.39
CA LYS A 72 18.09 10.34 8.50
C LYS A 72 17.06 9.21 8.43
N VAL A 73 15.97 9.35 9.18
CA VAL A 73 14.87 8.41 9.15
C VAL A 73 13.55 9.14 8.88
N ALA A 74 12.85 8.69 7.85
CA ALA A 74 11.48 9.07 7.58
C ALA A 74 10.55 7.93 7.95
N VAL A 75 9.36 8.25 8.41
CA VAL A 75 8.27 7.28 8.57
C VAL A 75 7.17 7.55 7.57
N MET A 76 6.40 6.53 7.25
CA MET A 76 5.26 6.57 6.35
C MET A 76 4.18 5.62 6.84
N GLN A 77 2.93 6.05 6.80
CA GLN A 77 1.79 5.20 7.08
C GLN A 77 1.47 4.31 5.87
N GLU A 78 1.22 3.03 6.09
CA GLU A 78 0.59 2.19 5.08
C GLU A 78 -0.93 2.36 5.10
N GLY A 79 -1.50 2.88 4.02
CA GLY A 79 -2.94 3.08 3.87
C GLY A 79 -3.42 4.48 4.28
N PRO A 80 -4.75 4.67 4.43
CA PRO A 80 -5.34 5.98 4.68
C PRO A 80 -4.99 6.52 6.07
N ASN A 81 -4.98 7.85 6.19
CA ASN A 81 -4.57 8.56 7.40
C ASN A 81 -5.41 8.27 8.65
N TRP A 82 -6.67 7.89 8.48
CA TRP A 82 -7.57 7.57 9.59
C TRP A 82 -7.39 6.15 10.15
N TYR A 83 -6.62 5.29 9.48
CA TYR A 83 -6.52 3.87 9.82
C TYR A 83 -6.02 3.59 11.24
N TRP A 84 -5.06 4.38 11.73
CA TRP A 84 -4.50 4.23 13.06
C TRP A 84 -5.45 4.68 14.18
N GLN A 85 -6.49 5.46 13.86
CA GLN A 85 -7.47 5.94 14.85
C GLN A 85 -8.30 4.81 15.43
N ASP A 86 -8.42 3.68 14.72
CA ASP A 86 -9.12 2.49 15.20
C ASP A 86 -8.23 1.58 16.07
N TYR A 87 -6.96 1.94 16.25
CA TYR A 87 -6.06 1.17 17.10
C TYR A 87 -6.37 1.39 18.59
N PRO A 88 -6.05 0.40 19.50
CA PRO A 88 -6.05 0.63 20.93
C PRO A 88 -5.21 1.85 21.32
N LEU A 89 -5.64 2.58 22.36
CA LEU A 89 -5.02 3.84 22.78
C LEU A 89 -3.49 3.75 22.92
N GLN A 90 -2.98 2.65 23.49
CA GLN A 90 -1.52 2.47 23.64
C GLN A 90 -0.80 2.41 22.30
N GLN A 91 -1.42 1.82 21.29
CA GLN A 91 -0.86 1.79 19.94
C GLN A 91 -0.97 3.15 19.24
N GLN A 92 -2.03 3.92 19.49
CA GLN A 92 -2.15 5.29 18.98
C GLN A 92 -1.05 6.19 19.57
N ILE A 93 -0.78 6.09 20.87
CA ILE A 93 0.30 6.82 21.56
C ILE A 93 1.66 6.43 20.97
N TRP A 94 1.91 5.13 20.82
CA TRP A 94 3.14 4.63 20.22
C TRP A 94 3.31 5.16 18.79
N TYR A 95 2.25 5.15 17.99
CA TYR A 95 2.24 5.64 16.62
C TYR A 95 2.62 7.13 16.54
N TYR A 96 1.96 7.96 17.36
CA TYR A 96 2.25 9.38 17.48
C TYR A 96 3.73 9.61 17.86
N ASN A 97 4.20 8.92 18.90
CA ASN A 97 5.59 9.04 19.37
C ASN A 97 6.59 8.62 18.28
N THR A 98 6.30 7.58 17.52
CA THR A 98 7.13 7.13 16.41
C THR A 98 7.24 8.20 15.32
N ILE A 99 6.15 8.91 14.99
CA ILE A 99 6.19 10.05 14.07
C ILE A 99 7.05 11.18 14.66
N GLN A 100 6.88 11.49 15.95
CA GLN A 100 7.66 12.54 16.61
C GLN A 100 9.16 12.22 16.67
N GLU A 101 9.52 10.98 16.83
CA GLU A 101 10.92 10.53 16.85
C GLU A 101 11.58 10.60 15.46
N ALA A 102 10.86 10.39 14.36
CA ALA A 102 11.40 10.45 13.02
C ALA A 102 11.90 11.86 12.65
N ASP A 103 12.85 11.98 11.72
CA ASP A 103 13.31 13.28 11.21
C ASP A 103 12.23 14.02 10.43
N PHE A 104 11.42 13.28 9.64
CA PHE A 104 10.27 13.78 8.89
C PHE A 104 9.34 12.62 8.50
N MET A 105 8.21 12.95 7.88
CA MET A 105 7.23 11.97 7.42
C MET A 105 7.04 12.04 5.92
N PHE A 106 6.90 10.88 5.26
CA PHE A 106 6.35 10.79 3.91
C PHE A 106 4.85 10.53 3.97
N VAL A 107 4.14 11.13 3.03
CA VAL A 107 2.69 11.01 2.84
C VAL A 107 2.36 10.88 1.36
N HIS A 108 1.18 10.38 1.02
CA HIS A 108 0.82 10.09 -0.37
C HIS A 108 0.35 11.33 -1.16
N ASN A 109 -0.26 12.31 -0.49
CA ASN A 109 -0.93 13.44 -1.12
C ASN A 109 -0.97 14.68 -0.22
N GLU A 110 -1.49 15.80 -0.76
CA GLU A 110 -1.58 17.07 -0.04
C GLU A 110 -2.58 17.05 1.14
N SER A 111 -3.64 16.24 1.05
CA SER A 111 -4.61 16.12 2.15
C SER A 111 -3.99 15.42 3.33
N ASP A 112 -3.27 14.32 3.11
CA ASP A 112 -2.52 13.62 4.15
C ASP A 112 -1.43 14.52 4.75
N LYS A 113 -0.76 15.33 3.91
CA LYS A 113 0.25 16.28 4.39
C LYS A 113 -0.34 17.28 5.37
N LYS A 114 -1.45 17.92 5.00
CA LYS A 114 -2.14 18.87 5.88
C LYS A 114 -2.58 18.24 7.19
N TYR A 115 -3.13 17.00 7.10
CA TYR A 115 -3.58 16.26 8.26
C TYR A 115 -2.43 15.97 9.23
N TYR A 116 -1.34 15.36 8.76
CA TYR A 116 -0.23 14.96 9.63
C TYR A 116 0.59 16.16 10.11
N GLU A 117 0.80 17.18 9.32
CA GLU A 117 1.46 18.42 9.76
C GLU A 117 0.63 19.11 10.85
N GLY A 118 -0.71 19.15 10.70
CA GLY A 118 -1.62 19.70 11.72
C GLY A 118 -1.65 18.89 13.01
N LEU A 119 -1.67 17.56 12.91
CA LEU A 119 -1.74 16.67 14.06
C LEU A 119 -0.43 16.64 14.86
N THR A 120 0.71 16.62 14.17
CA THR A 120 2.00 16.28 14.79
C THR A 120 2.99 17.45 14.84
N GLY A 121 2.76 18.53 14.07
CA GLY A 121 3.75 19.59 13.83
C GLY A 121 4.99 19.11 13.05
N LYS A 122 5.04 17.84 12.66
CA LYS A 122 6.18 17.25 11.96
C LYS A 122 6.12 17.60 10.46
N LYS A 123 7.25 18.00 9.91
CA LYS A 123 7.35 18.29 8.47
C LYS A 123 7.05 17.04 7.63
N CYS A 124 6.09 17.16 6.71
CA CYS A 124 5.73 16.11 5.77
C CYS A 124 6.23 16.40 4.35
N LYS A 125 6.63 15.35 3.64
CA LYS A 125 6.98 15.39 2.21
C LYS A 125 6.11 14.42 1.44
N ILE A 126 5.69 14.81 0.24
CA ILE A 126 4.85 13.95 -0.58
C ILE A 126 5.71 12.92 -1.30
N LEU A 127 5.33 11.65 -1.16
CA LEU A 127 5.82 10.51 -1.93
C LEU A 127 4.59 9.83 -2.53
N PRO A 128 4.20 10.21 -3.76
CA PRO A 128 2.98 9.71 -4.38
C PRO A 128 3.10 8.21 -4.68
N SER A 129 1.95 7.54 -4.76
CA SER A 129 1.92 6.15 -5.21
C SER A 129 2.58 6.00 -6.56
N LEU A 130 3.39 4.96 -6.72
CA LEU A 130 4.14 4.67 -7.92
C LEU A 130 3.81 3.27 -8.42
N MET A 131 3.75 3.13 -9.74
CA MET A 131 3.67 1.85 -10.45
C MET A 131 4.75 1.82 -11.53
N ILE A 132 5.35 0.65 -11.75
CA ILE A 132 6.28 0.43 -12.85
C ILE A 132 5.53 -0.34 -13.94
N GLU A 133 5.33 0.28 -15.08
CA GLU A 133 4.46 -0.20 -16.14
C GLU A 133 5.12 -1.16 -17.15
N ASP A 134 6.41 -1.44 -17.01
CA ASP A 134 7.19 -2.20 -18.01
C ASP A 134 6.50 -3.50 -18.46
N SER A 135 5.80 -4.19 -17.56
CA SER A 135 5.11 -5.47 -17.83
C SER A 135 3.70 -5.31 -18.39
N ILE A 136 3.16 -4.08 -18.44
CA ILE A 136 1.76 -3.82 -18.77
C ILE A 136 1.55 -2.75 -19.85
N LYS A 137 2.58 -2.03 -20.25
CA LYS A 137 2.47 -0.87 -21.16
C LYS A 137 1.99 -1.17 -22.58
N ASN A 138 2.08 -2.42 -23.01
CA ASN A 138 1.72 -2.85 -24.36
C ASN A 138 0.56 -3.84 -24.36
N LEU A 139 -0.41 -3.68 -23.43
CA LEU A 139 -1.60 -4.51 -23.43
C LEU A 139 -2.45 -4.22 -24.68
N PRO A 140 -3.00 -5.28 -25.34
CA PRO A 140 -3.85 -5.10 -26.50
C PRO A 140 -5.15 -4.39 -26.10
N GLN A 141 -5.72 -3.64 -27.03
CA GLN A 141 -7.10 -3.17 -26.87
C GLN A 141 -8.05 -4.34 -27.10
N VAL A 142 -9.03 -4.51 -26.21
CA VAL A 142 -10.09 -5.51 -26.31
C VAL A 142 -11.46 -4.85 -26.20
N GLU A 143 -12.46 -5.44 -26.84
CA GLU A 143 -13.84 -5.02 -26.65
C GLU A 143 -14.30 -5.43 -25.25
N ARG A 144 -14.93 -4.51 -24.52
CA ARG A 144 -15.31 -4.68 -23.13
C ARG A 144 -16.82 -4.64 -23.01
N LYS A 145 -17.40 -5.61 -22.30
CA LYS A 145 -18.85 -5.76 -22.16
C LYS A 145 -19.29 -5.94 -20.71
N ASP A 146 -18.36 -6.31 -19.84
CA ASP A 146 -18.65 -6.62 -18.46
C ASP A 146 -18.15 -5.53 -17.50
N ILE A 147 -18.66 -5.54 -16.29
CA ILE A 147 -18.27 -4.59 -15.23
C ILE A 147 -17.37 -5.31 -14.24
N ILE A 148 -16.29 -4.65 -13.86
CA ILE A 148 -15.48 -5.09 -12.74
C ILE A 148 -15.54 -4.06 -11.60
N ILE A 149 -15.86 -4.53 -10.39
CA ILE A 149 -15.84 -3.73 -9.18
C ILE A 149 -14.40 -3.70 -8.66
N GLY A 150 -13.78 -2.52 -8.63
CA GLY A 150 -12.36 -2.35 -8.27
C GLY A 150 -12.02 -2.55 -6.80
N GLY A 151 -13.02 -2.57 -5.91
CA GLY A 151 -12.87 -2.76 -4.48
C GLY A 151 -13.65 -3.97 -3.95
N ASN A 152 -13.33 -4.44 -2.75
CA ASN A 152 -14.15 -5.44 -2.08
C ASN A 152 -15.32 -4.79 -1.30
N PHE A 153 -16.20 -5.60 -0.72
CA PHE A 153 -17.35 -5.14 0.06
C PHE A 153 -17.03 -4.63 1.47
N CYS A 154 -15.76 -4.52 1.85
CA CYS A 154 -15.42 -3.83 3.09
C CYS A 154 -15.92 -2.38 3.03
N SER A 155 -16.43 -1.86 4.13
CA SER A 155 -17.15 -0.58 4.20
C SER A 155 -16.41 0.62 3.58
N TRP A 156 -15.09 0.64 3.64
CA TRP A 156 -14.28 1.75 3.11
C TRP A 156 -13.88 1.63 1.63
N TYR A 157 -14.23 0.53 0.94
CA TYR A 157 -13.93 0.37 -0.49
C TYR A 157 -15.14 0.64 -1.38
N GLY A 158 -16.34 0.78 -0.82
CA GLY A 158 -17.56 1.06 -1.57
C GLY A 158 -17.96 -0.04 -2.56
N GLY A 159 -17.51 -1.28 -2.33
CA GLY A 159 -17.82 -2.40 -3.23
C GLY A 159 -19.30 -2.71 -3.30
N PHE A 160 -20.01 -2.63 -2.18
CA PHE A 160 -21.46 -2.87 -2.16
C PHE A 160 -22.24 -1.81 -2.93
N ASP A 161 -21.93 -0.53 -2.74
CA ASP A 161 -22.56 0.57 -3.47
C ASP A 161 -22.29 0.44 -4.98
N SER A 162 -21.08 0.08 -5.35
CA SER A 162 -20.69 -0.19 -6.74
C SER A 162 -21.47 -1.37 -7.32
N TYR A 163 -21.68 -2.45 -6.56
CA TYR A 163 -22.46 -3.61 -6.96
C TYR A 163 -23.92 -3.24 -7.19
N ILE A 164 -24.56 -2.52 -6.27
CA ILE A 164 -25.96 -2.09 -6.42
C ILE A 164 -26.12 -1.23 -7.70
N THR A 165 -25.20 -0.29 -7.94
CA THR A 165 -25.22 0.53 -9.15
C THR A 165 -25.03 -0.32 -10.41
N ALA A 166 -24.16 -1.32 -10.38
CA ALA A 166 -23.88 -2.19 -11.52
C ALA A 166 -25.05 -3.13 -11.87
N GLN A 167 -25.99 -3.40 -10.93
CA GLN A 167 -27.17 -4.23 -11.20
C GLN A 167 -28.11 -3.63 -12.27
N GLU A 168 -28.03 -2.33 -12.51
CA GLU A 168 -28.83 -1.66 -13.55
C GLU A 168 -28.29 -1.92 -14.97
N ALA A 169 -27.08 -2.45 -15.10
CA ALA A 169 -26.47 -2.77 -16.39
C ALA A 169 -26.79 -4.20 -16.82
N ASP A 170 -27.10 -4.38 -18.12
CA ASP A 170 -27.32 -5.70 -18.71
C ASP A 170 -26.00 -6.37 -19.10
N CYS A 171 -25.19 -6.70 -18.06
CA CYS A 171 -23.88 -7.33 -18.22
C CYS A 171 -23.48 -8.13 -16.97
N SER A 172 -22.46 -8.96 -17.09
CA SER A 172 -21.89 -9.69 -15.94
C SER A 172 -21.09 -8.76 -15.05
N ILE A 173 -21.20 -8.96 -13.72
CA ILE A 173 -20.46 -8.20 -12.72
C ILE A 173 -19.38 -9.08 -12.11
N TYR A 174 -18.18 -8.56 -12.04
CA TYR A 174 -17.02 -9.27 -11.51
C TYR A 174 -16.39 -8.53 -10.32
N ILE A 175 -15.86 -9.30 -9.37
CA ILE A 175 -15.13 -8.78 -8.22
C ILE A 175 -13.80 -9.52 -8.03
N PRO A 176 -12.70 -8.83 -7.72
CA PRO A 176 -11.43 -9.49 -7.44
C PRO A 176 -11.45 -10.21 -6.09
N SER A 177 -10.79 -11.36 -6.03
CA SER A 177 -10.49 -12.01 -4.75
C SER A 177 -9.34 -11.29 -4.07
N MET A 178 -9.65 -10.38 -3.14
CA MET A 178 -8.66 -9.60 -2.38
C MET A 178 -8.36 -10.18 -1.00
N GLY A 179 -8.66 -11.46 -0.80
CA GLY A 179 -8.43 -12.15 0.47
C GLY A 179 -9.35 -11.71 1.62
N ARG A 180 -10.36 -10.88 1.34
CA ARG A 180 -11.39 -10.46 2.30
C ARG A 180 -12.75 -10.58 1.61
N LYS A 181 -13.53 -11.54 2.06
CA LYS A 181 -14.92 -11.68 1.70
C LYS A 181 -15.79 -11.36 2.92
N ILE A 182 -16.94 -10.76 2.69
CA ILE A 182 -17.98 -10.67 3.72
C ILE A 182 -18.86 -11.92 3.66
N GLU A 183 -19.47 -12.26 4.77
CA GLU A 183 -20.43 -13.37 4.84
C GLU A 183 -21.60 -13.11 3.87
N GLY A 184 -21.97 -14.12 3.10
CA GLY A 184 -23.04 -14.04 2.11
C GLY A 184 -22.68 -13.42 0.76
N GLU A 185 -21.47 -12.89 0.58
CA GLU A 185 -21.03 -12.28 -0.68
C GLU A 185 -21.14 -13.27 -1.88
N GLU A 186 -20.90 -14.56 -1.64
CA GLU A 186 -20.98 -15.60 -2.68
C GLU A 186 -22.42 -15.91 -3.13
N GLN A 187 -23.43 -15.44 -2.39
CA GLN A 187 -24.85 -15.63 -2.70
C GLN A 187 -25.44 -14.44 -3.45
N MET A 188 -24.65 -13.40 -3.71
CA MET A 188 -25.12 -12.20 -4.39
C MET A 188 -25.40 -12.48 -5.87
N PRO A 189 -26.59 -12.11 -6.38
CA PRO A 189 -26.98 -12.38 -7.76
C PRO A 189 -26.03 -11.72 -8.77
N ASN A 190 -25.73 -12.42 -9.87
CA ASN A 190 -24.91 -11.90 -10.97
C ASN A 190 -23.50 -11.40 -10.56
N LEU A 191 -22.98 -11.84 -9.39
CA LEU A 191 -21.65 -11.49 -8.93
C LEU A 191 -20.67 -12.64 -9.13
N ASN A 192 -19.69 -12.44 -9.99
CA ASN A 192 -18.67 -13.43 -10.31
C ASN A 192 -17.36 -13.11 -9.59
N HIS A 193 -16.83 -14.08 -8.85
CA HIS A 193 -15.58 -13.92 -8.13
C HIS A 193 -14.38 -14.33 -9.00
N LEU A 194 -13.47 -13.40 -9.23
CA LEU A 194 -12.21 -13.69 -9.90
C LEU A 194 -11.23 -14.37 -8.91
N PRO A 195 -10.33 -15.24 -9.39
CA PRO A 195 -9.32 -15.85 -8.54
C PRO A 195 -8.35 -14.79 -7.97
N TYR A 196 -7.62 -15.16 -6.91
CA TYR A 196 -6.52 -14.33 -6.45
C TYR A 196 -5.44 -14.21 -7.53
N MET A 197 -4.98 -13.00 -7.77
CA MET A 197 -4.00 -12.65 -8.79
C MET A 197 -2.92 -11.76 -8.21
N ASN A 198 -1.68 -11.88 -8.69
CA ASN A 198 -0.67 -10.87 -8.45
C ASN A 198 -1.02 -9.57 -9.18
N TRP A 199 -0.30 -8.49 -8.89
CA TRP A 199 -0.64 -7.18 -9.45
C TRP A 199 -0.55 -7.12 -10.99
N VAL A 200 0.45 -7.77 -11.61
CA VAL A 200 0.59 -7.79 -13.08
C VAL A 200 -0.56 -8.56 -13.73
N GLU A 201 -0.92 -9.72 -13.17
CA GLU A 201 -2.08 -10.50 -13.62
C GLU A 201 -3.37 -9.71 -13.47
N TRP A 202 -3.54 -9.04 -12.33
CA TRP A 202 -4.69 -8.19 -12.08
C TRP A 202 -4.84 -7.08 -13.14
N ILE A 203 -3.78 -6.33 -13.45
CA ILE A 203 -3.85 -5.26 -14.47
C ILE A 203 -4.14 -5.83 -15.86
N LYS A 204 -3.57 -7.00 -16.21
CA LYS A 204 -3.90 -7.68 -17.47
C LYS A 204 -5.36 -8.11 -17.52
N THR A 205 -5.90 -8.59 -16.40
CA THR A 205 -7.30 -8.97 -16.28
C THR A 205 -8.22 -7.75 -16.41
N LEU A 206 -7.89 -6.63 -15.73
CA LEU A 206 -8.61 -5.37 -15.86
C LEU A 206 -8.72 -4.89 -17.30
N ASN A 207 -7.76 -5.20 -18.14
CA ASN A 207 -7.80 -4.82 -19.56
C ASN A 207 -8.91 -5.51 -20.35
N ASN A 208 -9.53 -6.55 -19.79
CA ASN A 208 -10.63 -7.30 -20.44
C ASN A 208 -12.04 -6.78 -20.06
N PHE A 209 -12.13 -5.79 -19.14
CA PHE A 209 -13.39 -5.22 -18.64
C PHE A 209 -13.67 -3.80 -19.09
#